data_b442e43078b448d5c934b0d2157a75e9
#
_entry.id   b442e43078b448d5c934b0d2157a75e9
#
_cell.length_a   1.000
_cell.length_b   1.000
_cell.length_c   1.000
_cell.angle_alpha   90.00
_cell.angle_beta   90.00
_cell.angle_gamma   90.00
#
_symmetry.space_group_name_H-M   'P 1'
#
loop_
_entity.id
_entity.type
_entity.pdbx_description
1 polymer ?
#
loop_
_entity_poly.entity_id
_entity_poly.type
_entity_poly.pdbx_seq_one_letter_code
_entity_poly.pdbx_strand_id
1 'polypeptide(L)'
;MPHQKEAIAKLLPTRVGALFMDMGTGKTRTAIELVKLRQKKISKVLWFCPVSLKETIRQEILKHTTCSAEDIYTFGDKTASNAIPNATWYIIGLESISQSDRVALAAHSLFDSDTFVVVDESSYIKGHRAKRTERLTQYARGCKYRLIMTGTPITQGIQDLYAQMKFLSPKILGYNSFYSFAANHLEYHKKRRGLIVRAHNEAYIAARIRPYVYQVTKEECLTLPSKLYDVRYFYMTEQQREAYEEAKLEFLSKLEYDSEWSAIDIFQLFTSLQSIVCGFWNRNGQMCSIPHRRLERLLEVVRDIPEEEKIVVWAKYQFSIREIAKALRAKYGARAVAEFHGENERSRDNELARFKHDAKTKFLVATQSCGGYGLTLTEARYAIFYADSFKYGDRLQAEDRCHRIGQTNPVTYISLYCLHSIDERIEKALDKKGDALAAFREEVEKVKQTNKTKIRELVMAL
;
A
#
# COMPACT_ATOMS: atom_id res chain seq x y z
N MET A 1 -24.73 4.62 4.38
CA MET A 1 -24.43 6.01 3.95
C MET A 1 -25.01 6.21 2.55
N PRO A 2 -25.37 7.44 2.11
CA PRO A 2 -25.96 7.68 0.79
C PRO A 2 -25.13 7.11 -0.36
N HIS A 3 -23.85 7.44 -0.46
CA HIS A 3 -22.94 6.95 -1.50
C HIS A 3 -22.85 5.41 -1.58
N GLN A 4 -22.95 4.71 -0.43
CA GLN A 4 -22.99 3.24 -0.42
C GLN A 4 -24.27 2.71 -1.05
N LYS A 5 -25.42 3.34 -0.78
CA LYS A 5 -26.71 2.99 -1.40
C LYS A 5 -26.67 3.23 -2.91
N GLU A 6 -26.08 4.34 -3.34
CA GLU A 6 -25.88 4.67 -4.75
C GLU A 6 -24.97 3.64 -5.45
N ALA A 7 -23.85 3.28 -4.80
CA ALA A 7 -22.96 2.24 -5.31
C ALA A 7 -23.68 0.91 -5.52
N ILE A 8 -24.50 0.51 -4.54
CA ILE A 8 -25.31 -0.70 -4.60
C ILE A 8 -26.36 -0.59 -5.73
N ALA A 9 -27.11 0.49 -5.79
CA ALA A 9 -28.12 0.71 -6.82
C ALA A 9 -27.52 0.63 -8.23
N LYS A 10 -26.32 1.24 -8.43
CA LYS A 10 -25.60 1.21 -9.71
C LYS A 10 -25.10 -0.18 -10.09
N LEU A 11 -24.52 -0.93 -9.14
CA LEU A 11 -23.84 -2.20 -9.43
C LEU A 11 -24.72 -3.43 -9.28
N LEU A 12 -25.88 -3.35 -8.62
CA LEU A 12 -26.79 -4.49 -8.44
C LEU A 12 -27.36 -5.03 -9.76
N PRO A 13 -27.71 -4.19 -10.77
CA PRO A 13 -28.17 -4.68 -12.06
C PRO A 13 -27.08 -5.37 -12.88
N THR A 14 -25.81 -5.06 -12.63
CA THR A 14 -24.66 -5.63 -13.35
C THR A 14 -24.20 -6.93 -12.69
N ARG A 15 -23.63 -7.86 -13.47
CA ARG A 15 -23.01 -9.09 -12.93
C ARG A 15 -21.59 -8.85 -12.46
N VAL A 16 -20.94 -7.84 -13.02
CA VAL A 16 -19.55 -7.47 -12.71
C VAL A 16 -19.47 -5.98 -12.37
N GLY A 17 -18.57 -5.59 -11.47
CA GLY A 17 -18.48 -4.20 -11.07
C GLY A 17 -17.17 -3.85 -10.38
N ALA A 18 -16.92 -2.55 -10.26
CA ALA A 18 -15.78 -1.98 -9.56
C ALA A 18 -16.21 -0.90 -8.58
N LEU A 19 -15.72 -0.98 -7.36
CA LEU A 19 -15.84 0.04 -6.34
C LEU A 19 -14.50 0.80 -6.25
N PHE A 20 -14.39 1.88 -7.01
CA PHE A 20 -13.26 2.80 -6.97
C PHE A 20 -13.57 3.93 -5.99
N MET A 21 -13.56 3.57 -4.73
CA MET A 21 -13.93 4.45 -3.64
C MET A 21 -12.70 4.69 -2.76
N ASP A 22 -12.51 5.90 -2.29
CA ASP A 22 -11.38 6.23 -1.43
C ASP A 22 -11.32 5.38 -0.16
N MET A 23 -10.17 5.32 0.48
CA MET A 23 -10.01 4.59 1.73
C MET A 23 -10.91 5.19 2.82
N GLY A 24 -11.50 4.31 3.63
CA GLY A 24 -12.39 4.73 4.72
C GLY A 24 -13.82 5.09 4.31
N THR A 25 -14.21 5.04 3.03
CA THR A 25 -15.58 5.31 2.57
C THR A 25 -16.52 4.11 2.68
N GLY A 26 -16.03 2.96 3.18
CA GLY A 26 -16.84 1.77 3.46
C GLY A 26 -17.00 0.81 2.28
N LYS A 27 -15.97 0.66 1.43
CA LYS A 27 -15.93 -0.32 0.32
C LYS A 27 -16.31 -1.74 0.73
N THR A 28 -15.67 -2.25 1.79
CA THR A 28 -15.88 -3.59 2.32
C THR A 28 -17.34 -3.83 2.68
N ARG A 29 -17.97 -2.93 3.42
CA ARG A 29 -19.40 -2.99 3.75
C ARG A 29 -20.28 -2.98 2.51
N THR A 30 -19.97 -2.10 1.54
CA THR A 30 -20.73 -2.03 0.27
C THR A 30 -20.66 -3.35 -0.50
N ALA A 31 -19.47 -3.97 -0.56
CA ALA A 31 -19.27 -5.27 -1.19
C ALA A 31 -20.03 -6.39 -0.47
N ILE A 32 -19.98 -6.43 0.86
CA ILE A 32 -20.76 -7.40 1.67
C ILE A 32 -22.26 -7.25 1.40
N GLU A 33 -22.80 -6.03 1.35
CA GLU A 33 -24.22 -5.81 1.03
C GLU A 33 -24.56 -6.26 -0.40
N LEU A 34 -23.70 -6.04 -1.39
CA LEU A 34 -23.88 -6.56 -2.74
C LEU A 34 -23.93 -8.10 -2.78
N VAL A 35 -23.11 -8.76 -1.97
CA VAL A 35 -23.11 -10.22 -1.80
C VAL A 35 -24.46 -10.67 -1.20
N LYS A 36 -24.89 -10.04 -0.09
CA LYS A 36 -26.16 -10.37 0.59
C LYS A 36 -27.37 -10.26 -0.36
N LEU A 37 -27.42 -9.20 -1.15
CA LEU A 37 -28.49 -8.99 -2.12
C LEU A 37 -28.51 -10.04 -3.26
N ARG A 38 -27.41 -10.78 -3.42
CA ARG A 38 -27.27 -11.85 -4.41
C ARG A 38 -27.25 -13.26 -3.82
N GLN A 39 -27.39 -13.41 -2.51
CA GLN A 39 -27.23 -14.70 -1.81
C GLN A 39 -28.11 -15.84 -2.39
N LYS A 40 -29.30 -15.53 -2.94
CA LYS A 40 -30.16 -16.52 -3.60
C LYS A 40 -29.65 -17.00 -4.98
N LYS A 41 -28.62 -16.34 -5.53
CA LYS A 41 -28.08 -16.57 -6.89
C LYS A 41 -26.64 -17.07 -6.87
N ILE A 42 -26.06 -17.22 -5.70
CA ILE A 42 -24.65 -17.62 -5.48
C ILE A 42 -24.60 -18.73 -4.44
N SER A 43 -23.67 -19.67 -4.61
CA SER A 43 -23.41 -20.77 -3.68
C SER A 43 -22.38 -20.40 -2.63
N LYS A 44 -21.37 -19.61 -3.03
CA LYS A 44 -20.23 -19.23 -2.17
C LYS A 44 -19.58 -17.92 -2.64
N VAL A 45 -18.76 -17.36 -1.77
CA VAL A 45 -17.98 -16.14 -1.99
C VAL A 45 -16.51 -16.45 -1.85
N LEU A 46 -15.71 -16.11 -2.85
CA LEU A 46 -14.26 -16.10 -2.77
C LEU A 46 -13.78 -14.65 -2.64
N TRP A 47 -13.29 -14.31 -1.47
CA TRP A 47 -12.79 -12.95 -1.16
C TRP A 47 -11.28 -12.95 -1.17
N PHE A 48 -10.69 -12.33 -2.19
CA PHE A 48 -9.25 -12.15 -2.33
C PHE A 48 -8.86 -10.80 -1.77
N CYS A 49 -7.92 -10.78 -0.83
CA CYS A 49 -7.39 -9.56 -0.22
C CYS A 49 -5.88 -9.71 0.06
N PRO A 50 -5.15 -8.63 0.35
CA PRO A 50 -3.81 -8.75 0.92
C PRO A 50 -3.80 -9.67 2.13
N VAL A 51 -2.76 -10.49 2.28
CA VAL A 51 -2.65 -11.50 3.38
C VAL A 51 -2.89 -10.85 4.74
N SER A 52 -2.39 -9.64 4.92
CA SER A 52 -2.54 -8.86 6.15
C SER A 52 -3.96 -8.44 6.50
N LEU A 53 -4.88 -8.44 5.53
CA LEU A 53 -6.27 -8.01 5.73
C LEU A 53 -7.23 -9.17 6.01
N LYS A 54 -6.80 -10.42 5.93
CA LYS A 54 -7.68 -11.58 6.04
C LYS A 54 -8.53 -11.57 7.31
N GLU A 55 -7.92 -11.30 8.47
CA GLU A 55 -8.67 -11.26 9.73
C GLU A 55 -9.60 -10.04 9.81
N THR A 56 -9.16 -8.88 9.32
CA THR A 56 -10.03 -7.70 9.24
C THR A 56 -11.28 -7.97 8.40
N ILE A 57 -11.12 -8.62 7.25
CA ILE A 57 -12.25 -8.99 6.38
C ILE A 57 -13.16 -9.99 7.07
N ARG A 58 -12.60 -10.98 7.79
CA ARG A 58 -13.37 -11.95 8.57
C ARG A 58 -14.24 -11.24 9.61
N GLN A 59 -13.69 -10.31 10.34
CA GLN A 59 -14.44 -9.55 11.35
C GLN A 59 -15.53 -8.65 10.71
N GLU A 60 -15.23 -8.02 9.58
CA GLU A 60 -16.24 -7.22 8.85
C GLU A 60 -17.40 -8.08 8.31
N ILE A 61 -17.12 -9.29 7.83
CA ILE A 61 -18.17 -10.24 7.40
C ILE A 61 -19.05 -10.62 8.60
N LEU A 62 -18.45 -11.02 9.73
CA LEU A 62 -19.19 -11.35 10.96
C LEU A 62 -20.04 -10.18 11.47
N LYS A 63 -19.50 -8.97 11.41
CA LYS A 63 -20.19 -7.75 11.86
C LYS A 63 -21.38 -7.37 10.99
N HIS A 64 -21.34 -7.63 9.69
CA HIS A 64 -22.31 -7.13 8.72
C HIS A 64 -23.20 -8.21 8.10
N THR A 65 -23.05 -9.47 8.53
CA THR A 65 -23.89 -10.59 8.11
C THR A 65 -24.42 -11.35 9.32
N THR A 66 -25.29 -12.33 9.06
CA THR A 66 -25.78 -13.28 10.07
C THR A 66 -24.98 -14.58 10.06
N CYS A 67 -23.84 -14.62 9.36
CA CYS A 67 -22.97 -15.79 9.29
C CYS A 67 -22.32 -16.10 10.64
N SER A 68 -22.18 -17.38 10.94
CA SER A 68 -21.37 -17.87 12.05
C SER A 68 -19.88 -17.88 11.70
N ALA A 69 -19.04 -18.09 12.68
CA ALA A 69 -17.59 -18.21 12.44
C ALA A 69 -17.23 -19.43 11.58
N GLU A 70 -18.08 -20.46 11.59
CA GLU A 70 -17.92 -21.71 10.82
C GLU A 70 -18.26 -21.52 9.33
N ASP A 71 -19.10 -20.52 9.01
CA ASP A 71 -19.45 -20.17 7.63
C ASP A 71 -18.30 -19.47 6.89
N ILE A 72 -17.20 -19.14 7.59
CA ILE A 72 -16.08 -18.37 7.04
C ILE A 72 -14.78 -19.17 7.19
N TYR A 73 -14.21 -19.60 6.06
CA TYR A 73 -12.92 -20.25 6.03
C TYR A 73 -11.81 -19.32 5.54
N THR A 74 -10.79 -19.15 6.34
CA THR A 74 -9.61 -18.33 6.00
C THR A 74 -8.46 -19.23 5.58
N PHE A 75 -7.98 -19.06 4.36
CA PHE A 75 -6.85 -19.80 3.82
C PHE A 75 -5.56 -19.49 4.56
N GLY A 76 -4.86 -20.54 4.99
CA GLY A 76 -3.50 -20.49 5.53
C GLY A 76 -2.48 -21.00 4.51
N ASP A 77 -1.21 -20.93 4.88
CA ASP A 77 -0.09 -21.37 4.02
C ASP A 77 -0.12 -22.90 3.75
N LYS A 78 -0.77 -23.66 4.64
CA LYS A 78 -0.89 -25.12 4.55
C LYS A 78 -2.19 -25.58 3.88
N THR A 79 -3.09 -24.68 3.49
CA THR A 79 -4.37 -25.07 2.87
C THR A 79 -4.14 -25.84 1.59
N ALA A 80 -4.76 -27.01 1.49
CA ALA A 80 -4.72 -27.93 0.35
C ALA A 80 -6.14 -28.27 -0.09
N SER A 81 -6.32 -28.67 -1.36
CA SER A 81 -7.63 -28.90 -1.99
C SER A 81 -8.48 -29.95 -1.29
N ASN A 82 -7.86 -30.97 -0.72
CA ASN A 82 -8.54 -32.07 -0.03
C ASN A 82 -8.92 -31.77 1.43
N ALA A 83 -8.54 -30.59 1.94
CA ALA A 83 -8.76 -30.21 3.35
C ALA A 83 -9.53 -28.89 3.49
N ILE A 84 -10.25 -28.47 2.44
CA ILE A 84 -11.06 -27.25 2.51
C ILE A 84 -12.44 -27.62 3.05
N PRO A 85 -12.86 -27.06 4.21
CA PRO A 85 -14.20 -27.28 4.74
C PRO A 85 -15.23 -26.60 3.85
N ASN A 86 -16.46 -27.08 3.91
CA ASN A 86 -17.58 -26.41 3.26
C ASN A 86 -17.91 -25.12 4.04
N ALA A 87 -17.85 -24.01 3.38
CA ALA A 87 -18.14 -22.69 3.95
C ALA A 87 -18.85 -21.80 2.91
N THR A 88 -19.49 -20.75 3.37
CA THR A 88 -20.13 -19.75 2.50
C THR A 88 -19.09 -18.71 2.03
N TRP A 89 -18.14 -18.36 2.88
CA TRP A 89 -17.12 -17.35 2.62
C TRP A 89 -15.73 -17.97 2.73
N TYR A 90 -14.92 -17.73 1.71
CA TYR A 90 -13.53 -18.15 1.66
C TYR A 90 -12.66 -16.90 1.50
N ILE A 91 -11.79 -16.63 2.49
CA ILE A 91 -10.88 -15.49 2.49
C ILE A 91 -9.49 -15.97 2.11
N ILE A 92 -8.95 -15.42 1.03
CA ILE A 92 -7.72 -15.90 0.38
C ILE A 92 -6.74 -14.75 0.19
N GLY A 93 -5.46 -14.97 0.55
CA GLY A 93 -4.40 -13.98 0.34
C GLY A 93 -4.03 -13.84 -1.14
N LEU A 94 -3.99 -12.61 -1.65
CA LEU A 94 -3.59 -12.30 -3.04
C LEU A 94 -2.15 -12.72 -3.33
N GLU A 95 -1.25 -12.52 -2.38
CA GLU A 95 0.15 -12.90 -2.49
C GLU A 95 0.29 -14.43 -2.58
N SER A 96 -0.50 -15.17 -1.82
CA SER A 96 -0.49 -16.63 -1.80
C SER A 96 -0.80 -17.25 -3.15
N ILE A 97 -1.64 -16.59 -3.98
CA ILE A 97 -1.97 -17.06 -5.34
C ILE A 97 -0.75 -17.06 -6.26
N SER A 98 0.24 -16.20 -6.03
CA SER A 98 1.49 -16.20 -6.82
C SER A 98 2.63 -16.98 -6.19
N GLN A 99 2.66 -17.08 -4.86
CA GLN A 99 3.77 -17.65 -4.10
C GLN A 99 3.62 -19.16 -3.85
N SER A 100 2.38 -19.67 -3.75
CA SER A 100 2.10 -21.07 -3.43
C SER A 100 1.20 -21.70 -4.49
N ASP A 101 1.74 -22.67 -5.24
CA ASP A 101 0.95 -23.43 -6.21
C ASP A 101 -0.11 -24.30 -5.52
N ARG A 102 0.19 -24.83 -4.33
CA ARG A 102 -0.76 -25.58 -3.51
C ARG A 102 -1.98 -24.73 -3.16
N VAL A 103 -1.77 -23.53 -2.62
CA VAL A 103 -2.87 -22.63 -2.27
C VAL A 103 -3.63 -22.17 -3.51
N ALA A 104 -2.94 -21.93 -4.62
CA ALA A 104 -3.56 -21.55 -5.89
C ALA A 104 -4.46 -22.67 -6.44
N LEU A 105 -4.03 -23.93 -6.39
CA LEU A 105 -4.82 -25.10 -6.80
C LEU A 105 -6.01 -25.31 -5.86
N ALA A 106 -5.79 -25.18 -4.55
CA ALA A 106 -6.86 -25.25 -3.55
C ALA A 106 -7.93 -24.17 -3.79
N ALA A 107 -7.51 -22.93 -4.07
CA ALA A 107 -8.45 -21.87 -4.44
C ALA A 107 -9.18 -22.19 -5.76
N HIS A 108 -8.46 -22.69 -6.77
CA HIS A 108 -9.05 -23.03 -8.09
C HIS A 108 -10.20 -24.04 -7.99
N SER A 109 -10.10 -25.03 -7.09
CA SER A 109 -11.17 -26.05 -6.93
C SER A 109 -12.51 -25.48 -6.43
N LEU A 110 -12.54 -24.24 -5.95
CA LEU A 110 -13.75 -23.59 -5.46
C LEU A 110 -14.47 -22.73 -6.51
N PHE A 111 -13.86 -22.51 -7.68
CA PHE A 111 -14.46 -21.66 -8.71
C PHE A 111 -15.50 -22.44 -9.52
N ASP A 112 -16.71 -21.91 -9.56
CA ASP A 112 -17.80 -22.38 -10.39
C ASP A 112 -18.68 -21.22 -10.89
N SER A 113 -19.75 -21.53 -11.65
CA SER A 113 -20.64 -20.53 -12.23
C SER A 113 -21.37 -19.68 -11.19
N ASP A 114 -21.61 -20.22 -10.02
CA ASP A 114 -22.42 -19.62 -8.96
C ASP A 114 -21.57 -19.05 -7.82
N THR A 115 -20.25 -19.04 -8.03
CA THR A 115 -19.31 -18.38 -7.15
C THR A 115 -19.30 -16.87 -7.38
N PHE A 116 -19.34 -16.10 -6.29
CA PHE A 116 -19.09 -14.65 -6.34
C PHE A 116 -17.62 -14.35 -5.97
N VAL A 117 -16.87 -13.81 -6.91
CA VAL A 117 -15.45 -13.47 -6.71
C VAL A 117 -15.30 -12.00 -6.39
N VAL A 118 -14.71 -11.69 -5.23
CA VAL A 118 -14.39 -10.33 -4.79
C VAL A 118 -12.87 -10.20 -4.73
N VAL A 119 -12.31 -9.16 -5.33
CA VAL A 119 -10.89 -8.80 -5.22
C VAL A 119 -10.78 -7.45 -4.52
N ASP A 120 -10.37 -7.50 -3.26
CA ASP A 120 -10.06 -6.32 -2.48
C ASP A 120 -8.63 -5.85 -2.79
N GLU A 121 -8.43 -4.55 -2.83
CA GLU A 121 -7.19 -3.91 -3.27
C GLU A 121 -6.77 -4.40 -4.68
N SER A 122 -7.65 -4.18 -5.67
CA SER A 122 -7.44 -4.64 -7.05
C SER A 122 -6.21 -4.03 -7.76
N SER A 123 -5.59 -3.02 -7.18
CA SER A 123 -4.27 -2.53 -7.57
C SER A 123 -3.20 -3.64 -7.59
N TYR A 124 -3.38 -4.70 -6.79
CA TYR A 124 -2.50 -5.89 -6.79
C TYR A 124 -2.61 -6.72 -8.08
N ILE A 125 -3.71 -6.60 -8.83
CA ILE A 125 -3.92 -7.33 -10.11
C ILE A 125 -3.86 -6.42 -11.35
N LYS A 126 -3.27 -5.22 -11.23
CA LYS A 126 -3.10 -4.27 -12.35
C LYS A 126 -2.08 -4.72 -13.39
N GLY A 127 -1.08 -5.51 -12.99
CA GLY A 127 -0.03 -6.02 -13.87
C GLY A 127 -0.51 -7.20 -14.71
N HIS A 128 -0.71 -7.00 -16.00
CA HIS A 128 -1.30 -8.01 -16.90
C HIS A 128 -0.46 -9.29 -17.05
N ARG A 129 0.86 -9.25 -16.77
CA ARG A 129 1.78 -10.41 -16.80
C ARG A 129 2.08 -10.99 -15.42
N ALA A 130 1.52 -10.41 -14.36
CA ALA A 130 1.77 -10.93 -13.03
C ALA A 130 1.08 -12.28 -12.84
N LYS A 131 1.79 -13.29 -12.33
CA LYS A 131 1.31 -14.67 -12.11
C LYS A 131 -0.06 -14.69 -11.39
N ARG A 132 -0.23 -13.85 -10.37
CA ARG A 132 -1.51 -13.74 -9.64
C ARG A 132 -2.66 -13.22 -10.51
N THR A 133 -2.39 -12.23 -11.35
CA THR A 133 -3.39 -11.62 -12.26
C THR A 133 -3.86 -12.61 -13.30
N GLU A 134 -2.92 -13.34 -13.92
CA GLU A 134 -3.21 -14.36 -14.91
C GLU A 134 -4.04 -15.49 -14.31
N ARG A 135 -3.61 -16.04 -13.16
CA ARG A 135 -4.31 -17.10 -12.43
C ARG A 135 -5.74 -16.69 -12.07
N LEU A 136 -5.92 -15.55 -11.37
CA LEU A 136 -7.23 -15.08 -10.96
C LEU A 136 -8.15 -14.82 -12.15
N THR A 137 -7.64 -14.21 -13.22
CA THR A 137 -8.41 -13.94 -14.44
C THR A 137 -8.85 -15.25 -15.12
N GLN A 138 -7.96 -16.25 -15.15
CA GLN A 138 -8.27 -17.57 -15.72
C GLN A 138 -9.29 -18.32 -14.86
N TYR A 139 -9.08 -18.39 -13.55
CA TYR A 139 -9.95 -19.13 -12.62
C TYR A 139 -11.35 -18.53 -12.56
N ALA A 140 -11.47 -17.20 -12.52
CA ALA A 140 -12.77 -16.52 -12.45
C ALA A 140 -13.52 -16.49 -13.80
N ARG A 141 -12.97 -17.05 -14.89
CA ARG A 141 -13.53 -16.93 -16.23
C ARG A 141 -14.97 -17.46 -16.32
N GLY A 142 -15.28 -18.54 -15.58
CA GLY A 142 -16.61 -19.17 -15.53
C GLY A 142 -17.58 -18.51 -14.55
N CYS A 143 -17.09 -17.68 -13.62
CA CYS A 143 -17.93 -17.09 -12.58
C CYS A 143 -18.81 -15.97 -13.13
N LYS A 144 -20.09 -16.00 -12.78
CA LYS A 144 -21.07 -14.99 -13.23
C LYS A 144 -20.86 -13.64 -12.52
N TYR A 145 -20.47 -13.66 -11.25
CA TYR A 145 -20.39 -12.46 -10.42
C TYR A 145 -18.94 -12.16 -10.02
N ARG A 146 -18.46 -10.98 -10.38
CA ARG A 146 -17.10 -10.51 -10.07
C ARG A 146 -17.13 -9.06 -9.65
N LEU A 147 -16.44 -8.75 -8.55
CA LEU A 147 -16.31 -7.41 -8.00
C LEU A 147 -14.83 -7.12 -7.72
N ILE A 148 -14.39 -5.97 -8.12
CA ILE A 148 -13.07 -5.44 -7.70
C ILE A 148 -13.27 -4.19 -6.89
N MET A 149 -12.36 -3.92 -5.96
CA MET A 149 -12.39 -2.68 -5.19
C MET A 149 -10.99 -2.20 -4.84
N THR A 150 -10.79 -0.91 -4.93
CA THR A 150 -9.56 -0.20 -4.54
C THR A 150 -9.82 1.29 -4.38
N GLY A 151 -8.99 1.97 -3.57
CA GLY A 151 -8.96 3.43 -3.51
C GLY A 151 -8.07 4.05 -4.60
N THR A 152 -7.16 3.26 -5.19
CA THR A 152 -6.17 3.74 -6.16
C THR A 152 -6.15 2.87 -7.42
N PRO A 153 -7.17 2.97 -8.29
CA PRO A 153 -7.28 2.12 -9.48
C PRO A 153 -6.17 2.40 -10.51
N ILE A 154 -5.68 3.62 -10.54
CA ILE A 154 -4.61 4.09 -11.43
C ILE A 154 -3.46 4.60 -10.56
N THR A 155 -2.26 4.06 -10.75
CA THR A 155 -1.06 4.48 -10.04
C THR A 155 0.09 4.88 -10.97
N GLN A 156 0.13 4.31 -12.17
CA GLN A 156 1.16 4.60 -13.19
C GLN A 156 0.57 5.16 -14.48
N GLY A 157 -0.71 4.94 -14.74
CA GLY A 157 -1.41 5.40 -15.92
C GLY A 157 -2.56 4.46 -16.29
N ILE A 158 -3.25 4.76 -17.39
CA ILE A 158 -4.46 4.02 -17.83
C ILE A 158 -4.21 2.54 -18.10
N GLN A 159 -2.96 2.13 -18.34
CA GLN A 159 -2.57 0.72 -18.49
C GLN A 159 -2.91 -0.12 -17.25
N ASP A 160 -2.95 0.50 -16.07
CA ASP A 160 -3.33 -0.18 -14.82
C ASP A 160 -4.78 -0.67 -14.83
N LEU A 161 -5.64 -0.03 -15.62
CA LEU A 161 -7.05 -0.43 -15.77
C LEU A 161 -7.26 -1.67 -16.63
N TYR A 162 -6.34 -1.94 -17.59
CA TYR A 162 -6.54 -3.03 -18.54
C TYR A 162 -6.76 -4.39 -17.84
N ALA A 163 -5.86 -4.79 -16.96
CA ALA A 163 -5.93 -6.08 -16.31
C ALA A 163 -7.12 -6.16 -15.32
N GLN A 164 -7.39 -5.08 -14.61
CA GLN A 164 -8.51 -4.97 -13.68
C GLN A 164 -9.86 -5.13 -14.42
N MET A 165 -10.05 -4.44 -15.55
CA MET A 165 -11.27 -4.56 -16.35
C MET A 165 -11.36 -5.92 -17.05
N LYS A 166 -10.24 -6.48 -17.54
CA LYS A 166 -10.17 -7.82 -18.12
C LYS A 166 -10.58 -8.90 -17.12
N PHE A 167 -10.19 -8.76 -15.86
CA PHE A 167 -10.64 -9.64 -14.77
C PHE A 167 -12.17 -9.58 -14.62
N LEU A 168 -12.78 -8.40 -14.66
CA LEU A 168 -14.25 -8.26 -14.61
C LEU A 168 -14.90 -8.85 -15.84
N SER A 169 -14.52 -8.40 -17.01
CA SER A 169 -14.92 -8.96 -18.31
C SER A 169 -14.07 -8.39 -19.44
N PRO A 170 -13.53 -9.24 -20.34
CA PRO A 170 -12.81 -8.74 -21.51
C PRO A 170 -13.69 -7.89 -22.45
N LYS A 171 -15.02 -8.04 -22.37
CA LYS A 171 -15.99 -7.28 -23.18
C LYS A 171 -16.08 -5.80 -22.75
N ILE A 172 -15.67 -5.43 -21.54
CA ILE A 172 -15.77 -4.04 -21.05
C ILE A 172 -14.92 -3.13 -21.93
N LEU A 173 -13.63 -3.43 -22.09
CA LEU A 173 -12.73 -2.64 -22.94
C LEU A 173 -12.72 -3.13 -24.40
N GLY A 174 -13.11 -4.38 -24.66
CA GLY A 174 -13.18 -4.95 -26.01
C GLY A 174 -11.85 -5.40 -26.58
N TYR A 175 -10.78 -5.46 -25.79
CA TYR A 175 -9.45 -5.89 -26.22
C TYR A 175 -9.12 -7.31 -25.78
N ASN A 176 -8.76 -8.17 -26.72
CA ASN A 176 -8.38 -9.56 -26.44
C ASN A 176 -6.98 -9.66 -25.80
N SER A 177 -6.06 -8.75 -26.13
CA SER A 177 -4.69 -8.72 -25.62
C SER A 177 -4.29 -7.34 -25.12
N PHE A 178 -3.31 -7.30 -24.21
CA PHE A 178 -2.71 -6.03 -23.77
C PHE A 178 -2.04 -5.28 -24.94
N TYR A 179 -1.48 -6.00 -25.88
CA TYR A 179 -0.83 -5.37 -27.04
C TYR A 179 -1.84 -4.60 -27.93
N SER A 180 -3.03 -5.19 -28.13
CA SER A 180 -4.10 -4.49 -28.86
C SER A 180 -4.60 -3.26 -28.10
N PHE A 181 -4.74 -3.35 -26.77
CA PHE A 181 -5.04 -2.19 -25.93
C PHE A 181 -3.92 -1.14 -26.02
N ALA A 182 -2.68 -1.55 -25.86
CA ALA A 182 -1.53 -0.66 -25.87
C ALA A 182 -1.37 0.07 -27.23
N ALA A 183 -1.57 -0.62 -28.34
CA ALA A 183 -1.48 -0.02 -29.67
C ALA A 183 -2.52 1.10 -29.89
N ASN A 184 -3.67 1.04 -29.20
CA ASN A 184 -4.74 2.03 -29.34
C ASN A 184 -4.67 3.16 -28.30
N HIS A 185 -3.97 2.94 -27.18
CA HIS A 185 -4.06 3.84 -26.03
C HIS A 185 -2.72 4.31 -25.48
N LEU A 186 -1.60 3.69 -25.86
CA LEU A 186 -0.30 3.99 -25.28
C LEU A 186 0.71 4.32 -26.39
N GLU A 187 1.36 5.45 -26.25
CA GLU A 187 2.51 5.81 -27.07
C GLU A 187 3.79 5.46 -26.32
N TYR A 188 4.62 4.62 -26.92
CA TYR A 188 5.90 4.22 -26.35
C TYR A 188 7.04 5.06 -26.90
N HIS A 189 8.02 5.29 -26.07
CA HIS A 189 9.24 5.97 -26.49
C HIS A 189 9.99 5.16 -27.57
N LYS A 190 10.33 5.80 -28.68
CA LYS A 190 10.93 5.13 -29.88
C LYS A 190 12.22 4.36 -29.57
N LYS A 191 13.06 4.86 -28.67
CA LYS A 191 14.37 4.28 -28.33
C LYS A 191 14.39 3.56 -26.96
N ARG A 192 13.32 3.65 -26.14
CA ARG A 192 13.26 3.09 -24.77
C ARG A 192 12.14 2.08 -24.69
N ARG A 193 12.50 0.80 -24.70
CA ARG A 193 11.54 -0.29 -24.64
C ARG A 193 10.72 -0.24 -23.35
N GLY A 194 9.39 -0.19 -23.47
CA GLY A 194 8.47 -0.23 -22.35
C GLY A 194 8.18 1.11 -21.66
N LEU A 195 8.87 2.21 -22.02
CA LEU A 195 8.57 3.53 -21.50
C LEU A 195 7.36 4.13 -22.23
N ILE A 196 6.28 4.36 -21.50
CA ILE A 196 5.07 5.03 -22.01
C ILE A 196 5.31 6.54 -21.91
N VAL A 197 5.20 7.21 -23.05
CA VAL A 197 5.39 8.68 -23.16
C VAL A 197 4.05 9.39 -22.99
N ARG A 198 2.98 8.82 -23.55
CA ARG A 198 1.66 9.43 -23.54
C ARG A 198 0.56 8.37 -23.59
N ALA A 199 -0.56 8.70 -22.98
CA ALA A 199 -1.80 7.96 -23.13
C ALA A 199 -2.75 8.68 -24.08
N HIS A 200 -3.55 7.92 -24.81
CA HIS A 200 -4.51 8.42 -25.79
C HIS A 200 -5.91 7.84 -25.53
N ASN A 201 -6.94 8.51 -26.04
CA ASN A 201 -8.32 8.04 -26.00
C ASN A 201 -8.82 7.72 -24.58
N GLU A 202 -8.38 8.46 -23.57
CA GLU A 202 -8.78 8.25 -22.17
C GLU A 202 -10.29 8.40 -21.99
N ALA A 203 -10.91 9.36 -22.68
CA ALA A 203 -12.36 9.57 -22.66
C ALA A 203 -13.14 8.32 -23.15
N TYR A 204 -12.61 7.62 -24.15
CA TYR A 204 -13.19 6.37 -24.63
C TYR A 204 -13.14 5.29 -23.54
N ILE A 205 -12.00 5.12 -22.87
CA ILE A 205 -11.85 4.15 -21.78
C ILE A 205 -12.82 4.50 -20.63
N ALA A 206 -12.86 5.78 -20.23
CA ALA A 206 -13.77 6.26 -19.20
C ALA A 206 -15.24 5.96 -19.53
N ALA A 207 -15.67 6.20 -20.77
CA ALA A 207 -17.02 5.89 -21.23
C ALA A 207 -17.32 4.38 -21.18
N ARG A 208 -16.37 3.54 -21.60
CA ARG A 208 -16.52 2.07 -21.60
C ARG A 208 -16.63 1.47 -20.19
N ILE A 209 -15.88 1.99 -19.23
CA ILE A 209 -15.90 1.46 -17.86
C ILE A 209 -17.02 2.05 -17.00
N ARG A 210 -17.52 3.25 -17.33
CA ARG A 210 -18.52 4.01 -16.57
C ARG A 210 -19.74 3.18 -16.10
N PRO A 211 -20.35 2.29 -16.90
CA PRO A 211 -21.49 1.49 -16.45
C PRO A 211 -21.15 0.50 -15.34
N TYR A 212 -19.90 0.09 -15.22
CA TYR A 212 -19.42 -0.96 -14.31
C TYR A 212 -18.66 -0.42 -13.10
N VAL A 213 -18.42 0.90 -13.04
CA VAL A 213 -17.60 1.52 -12.00
C VAL A 213 -18.43 2.49 -11.18
N TYR A 214 -18.41 2.34 -9.87
CA TYR A 214 -18.82 3.39 -8.94
C TYR A 214 -17.57 4.02 -8.34
N GLN A 215 -17.46 5.32 -8.47
CA GLN A 215 -16.33 6.10 -7.97
C GLN A 215 -16.83 7.19 -7.04
N VAL A 216 -16.16 7.40 -5.92
CA VAL A 216 -16.40 8.50 -4.98
C VAL A 216 -15.14 8.79 -4.18
N THR A 217 -14.85 10.06 -3.99
CA THR A 217 -13.77 10.53 -3.12
C THR A 217 -14.27 10.74 -1.69
N LYS A 218 -13.35 10.89 -0.74
CA LYS A 218 -13.68 11.20 0.65
C LYS A 218 -14.39 12.56 0.76
N GLU A 219 -13.85 13.55 0.05
CA GLU A 219 -14.36 14.91 0.05
C GLU A 219 -15.81 14.99 -0.44
N GLU A 220 -16.19 14.13 -1.39
CA GLU A 220 -17.56 14.09 -1.93
C GLU A 220 -18.56 13.44 -0.98
N CYS A 221 -18.14 12.54 -0.11
CA CYS A 221 -19.09 11.68 0.63
C CYS A 221 -18.95 11.73 2.15
N LEU A 222 -17.89 12.34 2.70
CA LEU A 222 -17.64 12.42 4.13
C LEU A 222 -17.30 13.86 4.55
N THR A 223 -17.93 14.30 5.62
CA THR A 223 -17.51 15.51 6.32
C THR A 223 -16.51 15.09 7.38
N LEU A 224 -15.22 15.19 7.07
CA LEU A 224 -14.14 14.91 7.99
C LEU A 224 -13.45 16.22 8.40
N PRO A 225 -12.84 16.27 9.59
CA PRO A 225 -12.00 17.40 10.00
C PRO A 225 -10.83 17.61 9.04
N SER A 226 -10.23 18.81 9.08
CA SER A 226 -9.09 19.12 8.21
C SER A 226 -7.86 18.27 8.52
N LYS A 227 -7.04 18.02 7.48
CA LYS A 227 -5.67 17.53 7.63
C LYS A 227 -4.74 18.75 7.72
N LEU A 228 -3.88 18.76 8.71
CA LEU A 228 -2.83 19.75 8.91
C LEU A 228 -1.48 19.11 8.62
N TYR A 229 -0.59 19.82 7.96
CA TYR A 229 0.74 19.30 7.61
C TYR A 229 1.80 20.23 8.17
N ASP A 230 2.81 19.65 8.81
CA ASP A 230 3.99 20.33 9.33
C ASP A 230 5.25 19.55 8.92
N VAL A 231 6.34 20.26 8.71
CA VAL A 231 7.62 19.66 8.33
C VAL A 231 8.70 20.16 9.28
N ARG A 232 9.50 19.25 9.80
CA ARG A 232 10.61 19.54 10.69
C ARG A 232 11.90 19.06 10.07
N TYR A 233 12.79 20.00 9.76
CA TYR A 233 14.08 19.71 9.16
C TYR A 233 15.19 19.55 10.19
N PHE A 234 16.18 18.77 9.85
CA PHE A 234 17.44 18.61 10.60
C PHE A 234 18.58 18.30 9.63
N TYR A 235 19.83 18.26 10.13
CA TYR A 235 21.01 17.96 9.34
C TYR A 235 21.68 16.68 9.80
N MET A 236 22.39 16.01 8.90
CA MET A 236 23.25 14.88 9.23
C MET A 236 24.37 15.29 10.21
N THR A 237 24.81 14.34 11.02
CA THR A 237 26.09 14.44 11.74
C THR A 237 27.24 14.27 10.75
N GLU A 238 28.46 14.62 11.15
CA GLU A 238 29.65 14.42 10.31
C GLU A 238 29.84 12.94 9.95
N GLN A 239 29.71 12.06 10.95
CA GLN A 239 29.80 10.61 10.73
C GLN A 239 28.74 10.07 9.76
N GLN A 240 27.53 10.60 9.81
CA GLN A 240 26.51 10.26 8.82
C GLN A 240 26.88 10.73 7.43
N ARG A 241 27.45 11.94 7.31
CA ARG A 241 27.86 12.51 6.02
C ARG A 241 28.98 11.69 5.38
N GLU A 242 30.00 11.31 6.16
CA GLU A 242 31.06 10.44 5.70
C GLU A 242 30.51 9.10 5.19
N ALA A 243 29.68 8.42 5.98
CA ALA A 243 29.06 7.15 5.58
C ALA A 243 28.15 7.31 4.35
N TYR A 244 27.48 8.45 4.23
CA TYR A 244 26.56 8.75 3.13
C TYR A 244 27.32 8.92 1.80
N GLU A 245 28.42 9.66 1.82
CA GLU A 245 29.30 9.81 0.64
C GLU A 245 30.01 8.50 0.30
N GLU A 246 30.45 7.73 1.30
CA GLU A 246 31.04 6.40 1.09
C GLU A 246 30.04 5.46 0.40
N ALA A 247 28.78 5.44 0.82
CA ALA A 247 27.75 4.62 0.20
C ALA A 247 27.49 5.01 -1.28
N LYS A 248 27.54 6.29 -1.62
CA LYS A 248 27.47 6.76 -3.01
C LYS A 248 28.67 6.27 -3.83
N LEU A 249 29.88 6.37 -3.28
CA LEU A 249 31.09 5.94 -3.95
C LEU A 249 31.15 4.41 -4.14
N GLU A 250 30.77 3.63 -3.13
CA GLU A 250 30.64 2.18 -3.25
C GLU A 250 29.66 1.79 -4.36
N PHE A 251 28.56 2.48 -4.45
CA PHE A 251 27.59 2.25 -5.50
C PHE A 251 28.16 2.59 -6.88
N LEU A 252 28.85 3.73 -7.02
CA LEU A 252 29.48 4.14 -8.28
C LEU A 252 30.60 3.19 -8.71
N SER A 253 31.41 2.68 -7.77
CA SER A 253 32.47 1.71 -8.09
C SER A 253 31.92 0.38 -8.65
N LYS A 254 30.80 -0.12 -8.12
CA LYS A 254 30.12 -1.31 -8.68
C LYS A 254 29.67 -1.11 -10.13
N LEU A 255 29.37 0.14 -10.52
CA LEU A 255 28.93 0.48 -11.87
C LEU A 255 30.05 0.49 -12.91
N GLU A 256 31.28 0.71 -12.50
CA GLU A 256 32.44 0.66 -13.41
C GLU A 256 32.70 -0.77 -13.90
N TYR A 257 32.29 -1.77 -13.09
CA TYR A 257 32.40 -3.20 -13.41
C TYR A 257 31.17 -3.76 -14.15
N ASP A 258 29.96 -3.29 -13.84
CA ASP A 258 28.72 -3.75 -14.46
C ASP A 258 28.17 -2.71 -15.45
N SER A 259 28.00 -3.11 -16.71
CA SER A 259 27.53 -2.20 -17.75
C SER A 259 26.03 -1.87 -17.69
N GLU A 260 25.24 -2.54 -16.84
CA GLU A 260 23.79 -2.35 -16.74
C GLU A 260 23.29 -2.21 -15.29
N TRP A 261 22.62 -1.10 -15.02
CA TRP A 261 21.90 -0.88 -13.74
C TRP A 261 20.54 -1.52 -13.74
N SER A 262 20.30 -2.32 -12.75
CA SER A 262 18.96 -2.87 -12.50
C SER A 262 18.13 -1.94 -11.60
N ALA A 263 16.81 -2.15 -11.60
CA ALA A 263 15.92 -1.49 -10.66
C ALA A 263 16.26 -1.83 -9.19
N ILE A 264 16.90 -2.99 -8.99
CA ILE A 264 17.32 -3.48 -7.67
C ILE A 264 18.48 -2.63 -7.15
N ASP A 265 19.45 -2.28 -8.00
CA ASP A 265 20.61 -1.48 -7.61
C ASP A 265 20.20 -0.08 -7.15
N ILE A 266 19.29 0.56 -7.88
CA ILE A 266 18.74 1.87 -7.49
C ILE A 266 17.96 1.75 -6.15
N PHE A 267 17.19 0.69 -5.98
CA PHE A 267 16.47 0.45 -4.72
C PHE A 267 17.44 0.25 -3.55
N GLN A 268 18.55 -0.48 -3.76
CA GLN A 268 19.59 -0.68 -2.76
C GLN A 268 20.27 0.63 -2.39
N LEU A 269 20.63 1.47 -3.38
CA LEU A 269 21.21 2.78 -3.13
C LEU A 269 20.26 3.64 -2.26
N PHE A 270 19.02 3.80 -2.67
CA PHE A 270 18.03 4.60 -1.93
C PHE A 270 17.83 4.07 -0.50
N THR A 271 17.78 2.75 -0.34
CA THR A 271 17.64 2.11 0.96
C THR A 271 18.87 2.36 1.85
N SER A 272 20.08 2.22 1.29
CA SER A 272 21.32 2.51 2.02
C SER A 272 21.42 3.96 2.45
N LEU A 273 21.18 4.90 1.54
CA LEU A 273 21.22 6.33 1.85
C LEU A 273 20.19 6.70 2.93
N GLN A 274 18.95 6.22 2.83
CA GLN A 274 17.93 6.52 3.83
C GLN A 274 18.22 5.84 5.17
N SER A 275 18.78 4.63 5.19
CA SER A 275 19.15 3.96 6.43
C SER A 275 20.26 4.71 7.18
N ILE A 276 21.25 5.25 6.47
CA ILE A 276 22.31 6.09 7.06
C ILE A 276 21.70 7.34 7.70
N VAL A 277 20.78 8.01 7.01
CA VAL A 277 20.04 9.14 7.56
C VAL A 277 19.20 8.75 8.79
N CYS A 278 18.73 7.49 8.85
CA CYS A 278 18.03 6.92 10.01
C CYS A 278 18.97 6.36 11.10
N GLY A 279 20.29 6.58 11.01
CA GLY A 279 21.25 6.23 12.06
C GLY A 279 21.81 4.83 12.00
N PHE A 280 21.73 4.14 10.87
CA PHE A 280 22.35 2.82 10.69
C PHE A 280 22.73 2.54 9.25
N TRP A 281 23.71 1.66 9.05
CA TRP A 281 24.07 1.17 7.74
C TRP A 281 24.31 -0.35 7.79
N ASN A 282 23.67 -1.07 6.88
CA ASN A 282 23.95 -2.49 6.69
C ASN A 282 25.00 -2.65 5.59
N ARG A 283 26.23 -2.87 6.00
CA ARG A 283 27.38 -3.08 5.11
C ARG A 283 27.78 -4.54 5.13
N ASN A 284 27.73 -5.20 3.98
CA ASN A 284 28.09 -6.63 3.84
C ASN A 284 27.39 -7.57 4.83
N GLY A 285 26.12 -7.30 5.16
CA GLY A 285 25.36 -8.09 6.12
C GLY A 285 25.59 -7.74 7.59
N GLN A 286 26.51 -6.82 7.88
CA GLN A 286 26.76 -6.31 9.23
C GLN A 286 26.08 -4.96 9.43
N MET A 287 25.21 -4.88 10.43
CA MET A 287 24.52 -3.64 10.78
C MET A 287 25.38 -2.81 11.72
N CYS A 288 25.73 -1.60 11.29
CA CYS A 288 26.48 -0.61 12.07
C CYS A 288 25.56 0.53 12.47
N SER A 289 25.53 0.89 13.75
CA SER A 289 24.82 2.08 14.23
C SER A 289 25.68 3.30 14.00
N ILE A 290 25.06 4.41 13.59
CA ILE A 290 25.70 5.69 13.32
C ILE A 290 24.99 6.76 14.17
N PRO A 291 25.71 7.57 14.96
CA PRO A 291 25.12 8.69 15.70
C PRO A 291 24.36 9.63 14.76
N HIS A 292 23.13 9.98 15.12
CA HIS A 292 22.26 10.78 14.24
C HIS A 292 21.32 11.70 15.04
N ARG A 293 20.81 12.74 14.39
CA ARG A 293 19.93 13.75 15.01
C ARG A 293 18.42 13.50 14.81
N ARG A 294 18.04 12.51 14.03
CA ARG A 294 16.62 12.26 13.72
C ARG A 294 15.82 11.91 14.96
N LEU A 295 16.38 11.09 15.88
CA LEU A 295 15.72 10.72 17.13
C LEU A 295 15.58 11.95 18.07
N GLU A 296 16.61 12.79 18.17
CA GLU A 296 16.54 14.04 18.92
C GLU A 296 15.42 14.93 18.39
N ARG A 297 15.34 15.06 17.06
CA ARG A 297 14.29 15.85 16.40
C ARG A 297 12.89 15.27 16.68
N LEU A 298 12.73 13.95 16.67
CA LEU A 298 11.48 13.31 17.08
C LEU A 298 11.10 13.69 18.51
N LEU A 299 12.03 13.59 19.45
CA LEU A 299 11.79 13.90 20.85
C LEU A 299 11.49 15.38 21.12
N GLU A 300 12.02 16.28 20.28
CA GLU A 300 11.64 17.70 20.28
C GLU A 300 10.20 17.90 19.82
N VAL A 301 9.82 17.31 18.70
CA VAL A 301 8.45 17.36 18.17
C VAL A 301 7.44 16.79 19.18
N VAL A 302 7.76 15.67 19.81
CA VAL A 302 6.89 15.06 20.83
C VAL A 302 6.72 16.00 22.04
N ARG A 303 7.70 16.81 22.40
CA ARG A 303 7.56 17.81 23.49
C ARG A 303 6.62 18.95 23.15
N ASP A 304 6.53 19.30 21.86
CA ASP A 304 5.64 20.37 21.37
C ASP A 304 4.17 19.93 21.33
N ILE A 305 3.88 18.63 21.45
CA ILE A 305 2.52 18.06 21.41
C ILE A 305 1.96 17.95 22.83
N PRO A 306 0.69 18.34 23.06
CA PRO A 306 0.05 18.22 24.37
C PRO A 306 0.14 16.82 24.98
N GLU A 307 0.29 16.73 26.30
CA GLU A 307 0.56 15.45 26.99
C GLU A 307 -0.62 14.47 26.91
N GLU A 308 -1.84 14.96 26.80
CA GLU A 308 -3.07 14.17 26.70
C GLU A 308 -3.27 13.52 25.33
N GLU A 309 -2.55 13.98 24.31
CA GLU A 309 -2.76 13.54 22.93
C GLU A 309 -2.07 12.20 22.64
N LYS A 310 -2.77 11.34 21.90
CA LYS A 310 -2.20 10.11 21.36
C LYS A 310 -1.47 10.37 20.05
N ILE A 311 -0.31 9.76 19.88
CA ILE A 311 0.60 9.99 18.78
C ILE A 311 0.92 8.68 18.08
N VAL A 312 0.77 8.65 16.75
CA VAL A 312 1.28 7.56 15.92
C VAL A 312 2.61 7.97 15.33
N VAL A 313 3.63 7.13 15.48
CA VAL A 313 4.95 7.34 14.88
C VAL A 313 5.16 6.30 13.79
N TRP A 314 5.17 6.75 12.53
CA TRP A 314 5.43 5.92 11.39
C TRP A 314 6.92 5.84 11.09
N ALA A 315 7.48 4.64 11.15
CA ALA A 315 8.86 4.36 10.79
C ALA A 315 8.93 3.31 9.68
N LYS A 316 10.00 3.32 8.90
CA LYS A 316 10.19 2.39 7.79
C LYS A 316 11.00 1.15 8.19
N TYR A 317 11.97 1.33 9.08
CA TYR A 317 12.96 0.31 9.43
C TYR A 317 12.76 -0.22 10.85
N GLN A 318 12.98 -1.52 11.04
CA GLN A 318 12.89 -2.17 12.37
C GLN A 318 13.90 -1.60 13.37
N PHE A 319 15.09 -1.25 12.89
CA PHE A 319 16.09 -0.54 13.71
C PHE A 319 15.50 0.73 14.32
N SER A 320 14.89 1.57 13.50
CA SER A 320 14.29 2.83 13.96
C SER A 320 13.13 2.60 14.92
N ILE A 321 12.30 1.57 14.69
CA ILE A 321 11.19 1.23 15.62
C ILE A 321 11.72 0.91 17.00
N ARG A 322 12.74 0.04 17.09
CA ARG A 322 13.34 -0.35 18.38
C ARG A 322 13.97 0.83 19.11
N GLU A 323 14.67 1.69 18.37
CA GLU A 323 15.30 2.88 18.90
C GLU A 323 14.27 3.90 19.42
N ILE A 324 13.26 4.21 18.63
CA ILE A 324 12.15 5.11 19.00
C ILE A 324 11.42 4.55 20.23
N ALA A 325 11.03 3.28 20.19
CA ALA A 325 10.32 2.67 21.32
C ALA A 325 11.14 2.69 22.60
N LYS A 326 12.45 2.40 22.51
CA LYS A 326 13.38 2.47 23.66
C LYS A 326 13.45 3.89 24.24
N ALA A 327 13.64 4.89 23.39
CA ALA A 327 13.76 6.29 23.82
C ALA A 327 12.46 6.83 24.43
N LEU A 328 11.31 6.53 23.83
CA LEU A 328 10.01 6.94 24.34
C LEU A 328 9.67 6.24 25.67
N ARG A 329 10.00 4.94 25.80
CA ARG A 329 9.81 4.21 27.08
C ARG A 329 10.69 4.74 28.21
N ALA A 330 11.93 5.10 27.89
CA ALA A 330 12.85 5.69 28.86
C ALA A 330 12.33 7.04 29.39
N LYS A 331 11.66 7.82 28.54
CA LYS A 331 11.20 9.17 28.90
C LYS A 331 9.78 9.20 29.48
N TYR A 332 8.86 8.38 28.95
CA TYR A 332 7.43 8.41 29.28
C TYR A 332 6.93 7.17 30.03
N GLY A 333 7.83 6.20 30.27
CA GLY A 333 7.51 4.94 30.94
C GLY A 333 7.17 3.79 30.00
N ALA A 334 7.35 2.56 30.48
CA ALA A 334 7.20 1.34 29.69
C ALA A 334 5.79 1.16 29.09
N ARG A 335 4.75 1.56 29.82
CA ARG A 335 3.34 1.45 29.39
C ARG A 335 2.94 2.48 28.35
N ALA A 336 3.69 3.56 28.19
CA ALA A 336 3.35 4.64 27.29
C ALA A 336 3.46 4.27 25.80
N VAL A 337 4.16 3.19 25.46
CA VAL A 337 4.50 2.82 24.08
C VAL A 337 3.92 1.46 23.72
N ALA A 338 3.15 1.44 22.66
CA ALA A 338 2.70 0.26 21.93
C ALA A 338 3.46 0.16 20.60
N GLU A 339 3.71 -1.05 20.11
CA GLU A 339 4.40 -1.31 18.87
C GLU A 339 3.53 -2.13 17.91
N PHE A 340 3.58 -1.78 16.59
CA PHE A 340 2.84 -2.50 15.56
C PHE A 340 3.68 -2.68 14.29
N HIS A 341 4.33 -3.82 14.15
CA HIS A 341 5.24 -4.14 13.05
C HIS A 341 5.32 -5.65 12.77
N GLY A 342 6.09 -6.06 11.76
CA GLY A 342 6.15 -7.46 11.34
C GLY A 342 6.75 -8.42 12.36
N GLU A 343 7.69 -7.97 13.20
CA GLU A 343 8.37 -8.84 14.17
C GLU A 343 7.53 -9.15 15.42
N ASN A 344 6.50 -8.33 15.73
CA ASN A 344 5.61 -8.56 16.87
C ASN A 344 4.24 -9.14 16.50
N GLU A 345 4.16 -9.90 15.42
CA GLU A 345 2.91 -10.41 14.86
C GLU A 345 1.96 -11.06 15.88
N ARG A 346 2.50 -11.78 16.85
CA ARG A 346 1.70 -12.47 17.88
C ARG A 346 1.08 -11.55 18.92
N SER A 347 1.66 -10.38 19.18
CA SER A 347 1.23 -9.44 20.23
C SER A 347 0.62 -8.16 19.71
N ARG A 348 0.73 -7.89 18.41
CA ARG A 348 0.34 -6.59 17.81
C ARG A 348 -1.13 -6.21 18.00
N ASP A 349 -2.04 -7.19 18.05
CA ASP A 349 -3.46 -6.91 18.29
C ASP A 349 -3.69 -6.44 19.72
N ASN A 350 -2.99 -7.03 20.69
CA ASN A 350 -3.01 -6.59 22.10
C ASN A 350 -2.35 -5.20 22.25
N GLU A 351 -1.25 -4.94 21.54
CA GLU A 351 -0.59 -3.65 21.52
C GLU A 351 -1.51 -2.56 20.93
N LEU A 352 -2.20 -2.88 19.84
CA LEU A 352 -3.19 -2.00 19.24
C LEU A 352 -4.37 -1.73 20.19
N ALA A 353 -4.89 -2.75 20.87
CA ALA A 353 -5.95 -2.61 21.87
C ALA A 353 -5.51 -1.73 23.05
N ARG A 354 -4.26 -1.89 23.52
CA ARG A 354 -3.67 -1.01 24.53
C ARG A 354 -3.63 0.44 24.05
N PHE A 355 -3.12 0.70 22.84
CA PHE A 355 -3.09 2.05 22.28
C PHE A 355 -4.48 2.67 22.23
N LYS A 356 -5.50 1.91 21.85
CA LYS A 356 -6.88 2.43 21.74
C LYS A 356 -7.53 2.71 23.08
N HIS A 357 -7.40 1.80 24.03
CA HIS A 357 -8.25 1.77 25.23
C HIS A 357 -7.52 2.12 26.53
N ASP A 358 -6.19 2.04 26.58
CA ASP A 358 -5.42 2.43 27.77
C ASP A 358 -4.99 3.90 27.67
N ALA A 359 -5.47 4.74 28.59
CA ALA A 359 -5.11 6.15 28.67
C ALA A 359 -3.60 6.39 28.91
N LYS A 360 -2.91 5.41 29.53
CA LYS A 360 -1.47 5.49 29.79
C LYS A 360 -0.63 5.17 28.55
N THR A 361 -1.21 4.56 27.51
CA THR A 361 -0.52 4.25 26.26
C THR A 361 -0.71 5.41 25.30
N LYS A 362 0.30 6.28 25.24
CA LYS A 362 0.31 7.51 24.45
C LYS A 362 0.80 7.31 23.01
N PHE A 363 1.78 6.43 22.81
CA PHE A 363 2.47 6.27 21.53
C PHE A 363 2.16 4.93 20.90
N LEU A 364 1.92 4.94 19.57
CA LEU A 364 1.95 3.76 18.72
C LEU A 364 3.10 3.91 17.72
N VAL A 365 4.14 3.08 17.85
CA VAL A 365 5.24 3.05 16.88
C VAL A 365 4.99 1.91 15.88
N ALA A 366 4.86 2.25 14.61
CA ALA A 366 4.41 1.31 13.59
C ALA A 366 5.15 1.47 12.25
N THR A 367 5.17 0.39 11.45
CA THR A 367 5.65 0.50 10.06
C THR A 367 4.53 1.00 9.14
N GLN A 368 4.86 1.85 8.16
CA GLN A 368 3.90 2.31 7.15
C GLN A 368 3.30 1.14 6.34
N SER A 369 4.07 0.09 6.08
CA SER A 369 3.60 -1.13 5.40
C SER A 369 2.50 -1.85 6.18
N CYS A 370 2.45 -1.70 7.50
CA CYS A 370 1.33 -2.15 8.33
C CYS A 370 0.04 -1.36 8.08
N GLY A 371 0.11 -0.25 7.36
CA GLY A 371 -1.06 0.44 6.82
C GLY A 371 -1.99 -0.48 6.00
N GLY A 372 -1.47 -1.54 5.38
CA GLY A 372 -2.26 -2.60 4.75
C GLY A 372 -3.15 -3.40 5.70
N TYR A 373 -2.93 -3.37 7.01
CA TYR A 373 -3.72 -4.12 8.02
C TYR A 373 -5.10 -3.52 8.34
N GLY A 374 -5.57 -2.53 7.59
CA GLY A 374 -6.91 -1.96 7.81
C GLY A 374 -7.11 -1.27 9.15
N LEU A 375 -6.04 -0.86 9.82
CA LEU A 375 -6.07 -0.23 11.13
C LEU A 375 -6.99 0.98 11.17
N THR A 376 -7.68 1.16 12.30
CA THR A 376 -8.40 2.38 12.63
C THR A 376 -7.72 3.01 13.82
N LEU A 377 -7.20 4.22 13.66
CA LEU A 377 -6.40 4.97 14.64
C LEU A 377 -6.99 6.36 14.87
N THR A 378 -8.32 6.44 14.95
CA THR A 378 -9.05 7.70 15.13
C THR A 378 -8.85 8.32 16.52
N GLU A 379 -8.25 7.58 17.44
CA GLU A 379 -7.85 8.05 18.76
C GLU A 379 -6.65 9.00 18.68
N ALA A 380 -5.86 8.95 17.59
CA ALA A 380 -4.70 9.81 17.40
C ALA A 380 -5.05 11.05 16.58
N ARG A 381 -4.63 12.23 17.07
CA ARG A 381 -4.69 13.51 16.36
C ARG A 381 -3.35 13.91 15.77
N TYR A 382 -2.27 13.26 16.17
CA TYR A 382 -0.93 13.51 15.68
C TYR A 382 -0.33 12.24 15.08
N ALA A 383 0.22 12.37 13.89
CA ALA A 383 0.95 11.32 13.22
C ALA A 383 2.30 11.86 12.76
N ILE A 384 3.39 11.28 13.26
CA ILE A 384 4.75 11.69 12.95
C ILE A 384 5.35 10.68 11.97
N PHE A 385 5.80 11.16 10.82
CA PHE A 385 6.53 10.37 9.85
C PHE A 385 8.03 10.50 10.12
N TYR A 386 8.56 9.54 10.85
CA TYR A 386 9.98 9.47 11.19
C TYR A 386 10.84 9.21 9.95
N ALA A 387 10.40 8.32 9.07
CA ALA A 387 10.99 8.10 7.76
C ALA A 387 9.90 7.66 6.79
N ASP A 388 9.74 8.37 5.68
CA ASP A 388 8.73 8.08 4.68
C ASP A 388 9.10 6.91 3.76
N SER A 389 8.07 6.25 3.23
CA SER A 389 8.20 5.34 2.09
C SER A 389 8.58 6.14 0.83
N PHE A 390 9.15 5.44 -0.15
CA PHE A 390 9.45 6.03 -1.45
C PHE A 390 8.20 6.26 -2.32
N LYS A 391 7.02 5.78 -1.87
CA LYS A 391 5.77 5.78 -2.63
C LYS A 391 4.70 6.62 -1.95
N TYR A 392 4.09 7.52 -2.70
CA TYR A 392 2.96 8.32 -2.24
C TYR A 392 1.78 7.46 -1.73
N GLY A 393 1.50 6.33 -2.40
CA GLY A 393 0.41 5.44 -1.99
C GLY A 393 0.54 4.91 -0.55
N ASP A 394 1.76 4.56 -0.12
CA ASP A 394 2.01 4.08 1.25
C ASP A 394 1.81 5.21 2.27
N ARG A 395 2.24 6.43 1.92
CA ARG A 395 2.04 7.64 2.73
C ARG A 395 0.55 7.92 2.91
N LEU A 396 -0.20 7.95 1.81
CA LEU A 396 -1.64 8.20 1.83
C LEU A 396 -2.38 7.14 2.65
N GLN A 397 -1.99 5.86 2.53
CA GLN A 397 -2.56 4.79 3.34
C GLN A 397 -2.31 4.99 4.84
N ALA A 398 -1.11 5.38 5.22
CA ALA A 398 -0.77 5.64 6.63
C ALA A 398 -1.57 6.84 7.19
N GLU A 399 -1.72 7.92 6.43
CA GLU A 399 -2.56 9.05 6.82
C GLU A 399 -4.01 8.65 7.03
N ASP A 400 -4.55 7.82 6.14
CA ASP A 400 -5.94 7.37 6.19
C ASP A 400 -6.26 6.43 7.35
N ARG A 401 -5.29 6.05 8.17
CA ARG A 401 -5.53 5.33 9.42
C ARG A 401 -6.04 6.23 10.53
N CYS A 402 -5.59 7.47 10.58
CA CYS A 402 -6.02 8.48 11.54
C CYS A 402 -7.19 9.32 10.99
N HIS A 403 -7.17 9.66 9.68
CA HIS A 403 -8.18 10.50 9.04
C HIS A 403 -9.25 9.66 8.32
N ARG A 404 -10.21 9.18 9.08
CA ARG A 404 -11.32 8.34 8.59
C ARG A 404 -12.59 8.52 9.42
N ILE A 405 -13.67 7.85 9.04
CA ILE A 405 -14.94 7.85 9.78
C ILE A 405 -14.69 7.55 11.26
N GLY A 406 -15.19 8.40 12.12
CA GLY A 406 -14.98 8.36 13.58
C GLY A 406 -13.97 9.39 14.09
N GLN A 407 -13.19 10.03 13.20
CA GLN A 407 -12.35 11.17 13.58
C GLN A 407 -13.20 12.43 13.68
N THR A 408 -13.14 13.10 14.81
CA THR A 408 -13.91 14.31 15.11
C THR A 408 -13.04 15.56 15.19
N ASN A 409 -11.73 15.42 15.18
CA ASN A 409 -10.77 16.50 15.34
C ASN A 409 -9.81 16.59 14.15
N PRO A 410 -9.24 17.76 13.86
CA PRO A 410 -8.17 17.89 12.89
C PRO A 410 -7.01 16.94 13.21
N VAL A 411 -6.41 16.35 12.18
CA VAL A 411 -5.26 15.48 12.32
C VAL A 411 -4.02 16.18 11.78
N THR A 412 -3.01 16.32 12.62
CA THR A 412 -1.73 16.92 12.26
C THR A 412 -0.72 15.85 11.88
N TYR A 413 -0.21 15.95 10.65
CA TYR A 413 0.83 15.10 10.09
C TYR A 413 2.15 15.85 10.10
N ILE A 414 3.14 15.32 10.82
CA ILE A 414 4.45 15.95 10.98
C ILE A 414 5.51 15.06 10.31
N SER A 415 6.20 15.57 9.30
CA SER A 415 7.27 14.85 8.62
C SER A 415 8.64 15.32 9.10
N LEU A 416 9.56 14.38 9.30
CA LEU A 416 10.93 14.64 9.68
C LEU A 416 11.85 14.42 8.47
N TYR A 417 12.45 15.49 7.93
CA TYR A 417 13.33 15.41 6.78
C TYR A 417 14.74 15.91 7.08
N CYS A 418 15.70 15.15 6.62
CA CYS A 418 17.11 15.54 6.68
C CYS A 418 17.47 16.35 5.45
N LEU A 419 17.94 17.59 5.66
CA LEU A 419 18.42 18.45 4.58
C LEU A 419 19.71 17.90 3.96
N HIS A 420 19.89 18.16 2.68
CA HIS A 420 21.00 17.66 1.87
C HIS A 420 21.12 16.15 1.89
N SER A 421 19.98 15.45 1.74
CA SER A 421 19.89 14.00 1.73
C SER A 421 18.79 13.49 0.80
N ILE A 422 18.72 12.18 0.70
CA ILE A 422 17.66 11.46 -0.05
C ILE A 422 16.25 11.86 0.39
N ASP A 423 16.08 12.35 1.62
CA ASP A 423 14.78 12.77 2.14
C ASP A 423 14.17 13.91 1.33
N GLU A 424 14.98 14.86 0.83
CA GLU A 424 14.49 15.95 -0.03
C GLU A 424 13.91 15.42 -1.35
N ARG A 425 14.50 14.36 -1.91
CA ARG A 425 13.94 13.73 -3.11
C ARG A 425 12.65 12.98 -2.82
N ILE A 426 12.56 12.35 -1.65
CA ILE A 426 11.34 11.69 -1.20
C ILE A 426 10.25 12.74 -1.00
N GLU A 427 10.52 13.81 -0.28
CA GLU A 427 9.60 14.94 -0.08
C GLU A 427 9.07 15.47 -1.41
N LYS A 428 9.96 15.85 -2.34
CA LYS A 428 9.58 16.36 -3.67
C LYS A 428 8.74 15.37 -4.49
N ALA A 429 8.98 14.06 -4.33
CA ALA A 429 8.19 13.04 -5.00
C ALA A 429 6.81 12.88 -4.38
N LEU A 430 6.71 12.91 -3.05
CA LEU A 430 5.45 12.85 -2.33
C LEU A 430 4.56 14.06 -2.62
N ASP A 431 5.13 15.27 -2.69
CA ASP A 431 4.43 16.49 -3.07
C ASP A 431 3.81 16.39 -4.47
N LYS A 432 4.52 15.75 -5.38
CA LYS A 432 4.04 15.46 -6.75
C LYS A 432 3.13 14.21 -6.82
N LYS A 433 2.76 13.63 -5.69
CA LYS A 433 1.96 12.39 -5.57
C LYS A 433 2.59 11.22 -6.34
N GLY A 434 3.92 11.17 -6.37
CA GLY A 434 4.71 10.25 -7.17
C GLY A 434 5.47 9.19 -6.35
N ASP A 435 6.36 8.49 -7.06
CA ASP A 435 7.29 7.48 -6.52
C ASP A 435 8.72 7.97 -6.76
N ALA A 436 9.47 8.19 -5.67
CA ALA A 436 10.83 8.73 -5.73
C ALA A 436 11.79 7.81 -6.48
N LEU A 437 11.63 6.49 -6.34
CA LEU A 437 12.44 5.50 -7.07
C LEU A 437 12.14 5.53 -8.57
N ALA A 438 10.85 5.59 -8.94
CA ALA A 438 10.45 5.64 -10.35
C ALA A 438 10.96 6.93 -11.02
N ALA A 439 10.83 8.08 -10.35
CA ALA A 439 11.33 9.35 -10.84
C ALA A 439 12.86 9.33 -11.07
N PHE A 440 13.62 8.81 -10.10
CA PHE A 440 15.07 8.71 -10.25
C PHE A 440 15.49 7.73 -11.36
N ARG A 441 14.80 6.60 -11.48
CA ARG A 441 15.02 5.67 -12.60
C ARG A 441 14.82 6.33 -13.95
N GLU A 442 13.80 7.14 -14.10
CA GLU A 442 13.58 7.90 -15.33
C GLU A 442 14.72 8.90 -15.62
N GLU A 443 15.22 9.58 -14.58
CA GLU A 443 16.38 10.47 -14.70
C GLU A 443 17.62 9.69 -15.16
N VAL A 444 17.91 8.55 -14.52
CA VAL A 444 19.04 7.68 -14.89
C VAL A 444 18.90 7.15 -16.31
N GLU A 445 17.72 6.67 -16.71
CA GLU A 445 17.47 6.17 -18.05
C GLU A 445 17.61 7.27 -19.12
N LYS A 446 17.23 8.52 -18.81
CA LYS A 446 17.44 9.67 -19.71
C LYS A 446 18.91 9.96 -19.97
N VAL A 447 19.75 9.72 -18.98
CA VAL A 447 21.19 10.02 -19.02
C VAL A 447 22.04 8.86 -19.50
N LYS A 448 21.60 7.61 -19.26
CA LYS A 448 22.33 6.36 -19.59
C LYS A 448 22.79 6.29 -21.05
N GLN A 449 22.02 6.88 -21.98
CA GLN A 449 22.34 6.90 -23.40
C GLN A 449 23.35 8.02 -23.80
N THR A 450 23.64 8.95 -22.90
CA THR A 450 24.37 10.19 -23.27
C THR A 450 25.79 10.25 -22.69
N ASN A 451 26.00 9.87 -21.41
CA ASN A 451 27.35 9.91 -20.80
C ASN A 451 27.38 9.28 -19.40
N LYS A 452 28.39 8.43 -19.10
CA LYS A 452 28.64 7.86 -17.75
C LYS A 452 28.92 8.96 -16.71
N THR A 453 29.53 10.08 -17.09
CA THR A 453 29.82 11.23 -16.21
C THR A 453 28.53 11.81 -15.63
N LYS A 454 27.47 11.96 -16.43
CA LYS A 454 26.18 12.50 -15.96
C LYS A 454 25.45 11.60 -14.98
N ILE A 455 25.67 10.28 -15.04
CA ILE A 455 25.13 9.34 -14.06
C ILE A 455 25.82 9.54 -12.72
N ARG A 456 27.14 9.72 -12.74
CA ARG A 456 27.91 10.03 -11.53
C ARG A 456 27.40 11.34 -10.90
N GLU A 457 27.19 12.38 -11.70
CA GLU A 457 26.59 13.64 -11.22
C GLU A 457 25.22 13.44 -10.57
N LEU A 458 24.33 12.62 -11.17
CA LEU A 458 23.01 12.32 -10.60
C LEU A 458 23.11 11.59 -9.25
N VAL A 459 24.02 10.62 -9.11
CA VAL A 459 24.22 9.91 -7.85
C VAL A 459 24.84 10.81 -6.81
N MET A 460 25.83 11.62 -7.18
CA MET A 460 26.47 12.56 -6.25
C MET A 460 25.51 13.68 -5.81
N ALA A 461 24.48 13.98 -6.60
CA ALA A 461 23.41 14.93 -6.27
C ALA A 461 22.29 14.35 -5.39
N LEU A 462 22.34 13.06 -5.01
CA LEU A 462 21.47 12.46 -4.00
C LEU A 462 21.93 12.89 -2.59
#